data_161083a0bd205498dfa154f504170683
#
_entry.id   161083a0bd205498dfa154f504170683
#
_cell.length_a   1.000
_cell.length_b   1.000
_cell.length_c   1.000
_cell.angle_alpha   90.00
_cell.angle_beta   90.00
_cell.angle_gamma   90.00
#
_symmetry.space_group_name_H-M   'P 1'
#
loop_
_entity.id
_entity.type
_entity.pdbx_description
1 polymer ?
#
loop_
_entity_poly.entity_id
_entity_poly.type
_entity_poly.pdbx_seq_one_letter_code
_entity_poly.pdbx_strand_id
1 'polypeptide(L)' 'HEKKIRDFMKAHPELEHFSEIKEALGAGIEYYEIKLVHDLMEGE' A
#
# COMPACT_ATOMS: atom_id res chain seq x y z
N HIS A 1 -2.15 4.93 -9.14
CA HIS A 1 -1.59 4.87 -7.77
C HIS A 1 -0.95 3.52 -7.44
N GLU A 2 -1.16 2.53 -8.29
CA GLU A 2 -0.64 1.19 -8.00
C GLU A 2 0.87 1.18 -7.81
N LYS A 3 1.60 1.80 -8.71
CA LYS A 3 3.06 1.80 -8.62
C LYS A 3 3.54 2.51 -7.36
N LYS A 4 2.91 3.62 -7.02
CA LYS A 4 3.27 4.39 -5.83
C LYS A 4 3.07 3.56 -4.56
N ILE A 5 1.94 2.87 -4.48
CA ILE A 5 1.63 2.03 -3.34
C ILE A 5 2.60 0.85 -3.26
N ARG A 6 2.83 0.21 -4.39
CA ARG A 6 3.72 -0.95 -4.46
C ARG A 6 5.14 -0.58 -4.04
N ASP A 7 5.65 0.53 -4.58
CA ASP A 7 7.00 0.99 -4.25
C ASP A 7 7.12 1.30 -2.75
N PHE A 8 6.09 1.95 -2.19
CA PHE A 8 6.08 2.27 -0.78
C PHE A 8 6.10 1.00 0.08
N MET A 9 5.29 0.04 -0.26
CA MET A 9 5.19 -1.20 0.50
C MET A 9 6.51 -1.97 0.48
N LYS A 10 7.19 -1.95 -0.66
CA LYS A 10 8.49 -2.62 -0.77
C LYS A 10 9.56 -1.93 0.06
N ALA A 11 9.48 -0.60 0.16
CA ALA A 11 10.44 0.18 0.95
C ALA A 11 10.17 0.09 2.45
N HIS A 12 8.93 -0.25 2.83
CA HIS A 12 8.53 -0.29 4.23
C HIS A 12 7.86 -1.60 4.61
N PRO A 13 8.60 -2.72 4.56
CA PRO A 13 8.04 -4.03 4.90
C PRO A 13 7.66 -4.16 6.37
N GLU A 14 8.14 -3.26 7.20
CA GLU A 14 7.81 -3.27 8.63
C GLU A 14 6.38 -2.82 8.92
N LEU A 15 5.76 -2.12 7.97
CA LEU A 15 4.38 -1.64 8.14
C LEU A 15 3.40 -2.75 7.81
N GLU A 16 2.69 -3.23 8.82
CA GLU A 16 1.76 -4.35 8.66
C GLU A 16 0.30 -3.91 8.56
N HIS A 17 0.00 -2.68 8.97
CA HIS A 17 -1.38 -2.19 8.97
C HIS A 17 -1.63 -1.26 7.80
N PHE A 18 -2.71 -1.53 7.07
CA PHE A 18 -3.06 -0.71 5.91
C PHE A 18 -3.34 0.74 6.29
N SER A 19 -3.87 0.97 7.48
CA SER A 19 -4.15 2.33 7.94
C SER A 19 -2.87 3.15 8.06
N GLU A 20 -1.79 2.54 8.48
CA GLU A 20 -0.50 3.22 8.58
C GLU A 20 0.05 3.56 7.19
N ILE A 21 -0.12 2.64 6.25
CA ILE A 21 0.31 2.86 4.88
C ILE A 21 -0.49 4.00 4.25
N LYS A 22 -1.80 3.99 4.46
CA LYS A 22 -2.67 5.04 3.93
C LYS A 22 -2.29 6.41 4.48
N GLU A 23 -2.01 6.47 5.76
CA GLU A 23 -1.64 7.72 6.41
C GLU A 23 -0.32 8.26 5.85
N ALA A 24 0.64 7.38 5.64
CA ALA A 24 1.94 7.77 5.11
C ALA A 24 1.85 8.21 3.64
N LEU A 25 1.00 7.55 2.86
CA LEU A 25 0.86 7.88 1.44
C LEU A 25 0.05 9.14 1.19
N GLY A 26 -0.82 9.50 2.13
CA GLY A 26 -1.57 10.75 2.03
C GLY A 26 -3.01 10.56 1.57
N ALA A 27 -3.71 11.70 1.45
CA ALA A 27 -5.15 11.70 1.25
C ALA A 27 -5.61 11.32 -0.16
N GLY A 28 -4.69 11.30 -1.12
CA GLY A 28 -5.06 10.98 -2.49
C GLY A 28 -5.24 9.51 -2.78
N ILE A 29 -4.98 8.65 -1.79
CA ILE A 29 -5.02 7.21 -1.98
C ILE A 29 -6.09 6.61 -1.08
N GLU A 30 -6.94 5.78 -1.68
CA GLU A 30 -8.04 5.14 -0.96
C GLU A 30 -7.58 3.82 -0.34
N TYR A 31 -8.25 3.46 0.76
CA TYR A 31 -7.92 2.25 1.48
C TYR A 31 -8.03 1.01 0.60
N TYR A 32 -9.07 0.93 -0.24
CA TYR A 32 -9.28 -0.23 -1.10
C TYR A 32 -8.16 -0.39 -2.11
N GLU A 33 -7.54 0.71 -2.53
CA GLU A 33 -6.42 0.64 -3.47
C GLU A 33 -5.22 -0.05 -2.83
N ILE A 34 -4.96 0.25 -1.58
CA ILE A 34 -3.86 -0.37 -0.85
C ILE A 34 -4.09 -1.86 -0.71
N LYS A 35 -5.31 -2.24 -0.35
CA LYS A 35 -5.66 -3.64 -0.21
C LYS A 35 -5.53 -4.38 -1.53
N LEU A 36 -5.98 -3.74 -2.61
CA LEU A 36 -5.90 -4.34 -3.94
C LEU A 36 -4.45 -4.60 -4.35
N VAL A 37 -3.59 -3.62 -4.14
CA VAL A 37 -2.18 -3.77 -4.48
C VAL A 37 -1.54 -4.85 -3.62
N HIS A 38 -1.88 -4.89 -2.35
CA HIS A 38 -1.36 -5.92 -1.44
C HIS A 38 -1.74 -7.32 -1.92
N ASP A 39 -2.99 -7.50 -2.34
CA ASP A 39 -3.45 -8.78 -2.85
C ASP A 39 -2.70 -9.18 -4.12
N LEU A 40 -2.45 -8.22 -5.00
CA LEU A 40 -1.69 -8.47 -6.21
C LEU A 40 -0.26 -8.89 -5.90
N MET A 41 0.35 -8.23 -4.94
CA MET A 41 1.72 -8.54 -4.56
C MET A 41 1.84 -9.92 -3.93
N GLU A 42 0.84 -10.33 -3.16
CA GLU A 42 0.85 -11.66 -2.57
C GLU A 42 0.68 -12.75 -3.62
N GLY A 43 0.00 -12.44 -4.71
CA GLY A 43 -0.19 -13.40 -5.79
C GLY A 43 1.05 -13.60 -6.66
N GLU A 44 2.03 -12.74 -6.48
CA GLU A 44 3.29 -12.85 -7.19
C GLU A 44 4.23 -13.84 -6.50
#